data_a2e4b1d9962fa43e6738a14f183de2a5
#
_entry.id   a2e4b1d9962fa43e6738a14f183de2a5
#
_cell.length_a   1.000
_cell.length_b   1.000
_cell.length_c   1.000
_cell.angle_alpha   90.00
_cell.angle_beta   90.00
_cell.angle_gamma   90.00
#
_symmetry.space_group_name_H-M   'P 1'
#
loop_
_entity.id
_entity.type
_entity.pdbx_description
1 polymer ?
#
loop_
_entity_poly.entity_id
_entity_poly.type
_entity_poly.pdbx_seq_one_letter_code
_entity_poly.pdbx_strand_id
1 'polypeptide(L)'
;MKIYGVGAAEGIGIGIAKVVKEQSVEVVKRAVSDTEAEVANFTEILELTKTETEEMSKSLERNASAKEAEILVGHIMLMSDPMLIDEMVNLIKNEKICAEYAVEGVCNQYAAVFASMDDELMQQRAADMRDIKNRLIKKILGLESNDLSTLPHGSILVAKDLTPSMTAGLNPENVFGIVTEFGGKTSHSAILA
;
A
#
# COMPACT_ATOMS: atom_id res chain seq x y z
N MET A 1 3.96 -16.24 27.25
CA MET A 1 4.15 -14.78 27.22
C MET A 1 2.77 -14.15 27.01
N LYS A 2 2.40 -13.12 27.76
CA LYS A 2 1.16 -12.36 27.55
C LYS A 2 1.53 -10.99 26.98
N ILE A 3 0.82 -10.58 25.92
CA ILE A 3 0.95 -9.25 25.33
C ILE A 3 -0.38 -8.54 25.55
N TYR A 4 -0.33 -7.30 26.00
CA TYR A 4 -1.51 -6.46 26.20
C TYR A 4 -1.63 -5.49 25.04
N GLY A 5 -2.85 -5.31 24.53
CA GLY A 5 -3.16 -4.44 23.40
C GLY A 5 -4.52 -3.79 23.54
N VAL A 6 -4.89 -2.98 22.55
CA VAL A 6 -6.22 -2.35 22.44
C VAL A 6 -7.10 -3.25 21.59
N GLY A 7 -8.24 -3.69 22.12
CA GLY A 7 -9.23 -4.44 21.35
C GLY A 7 -9.91 -3.50 20.34
N ALA A 8 -9.74 -3.79 19.06
CA ALA A 8 -10.35 -3.04 17.96
C ALA A 8 -11.65 -3.67 17.46
N ALA A 9 -11.77 -5.00 17.54
CA ALA A 9 -12.96 -5.78 17.21
C ALA A 9 -13.36 -6.66 18.39
N GLU A 10 -14.63 -7.07 18.42
CA GLU A 10 -15.17 -8.00 19.43
C GLU A 10 -14.94 -9.44 18.98
N GLY A 11 -14.61 -10.33 19.90
CA GLY A 11 -14.46 -11.74 19.63
C GLY A 11 -13.20 -12.36 20.23
N ILE A 12 -13.06 -13.67 20.01
CA ILE A 12 -11.88 -14.45 20.42
C ILE A 12 -11.44 -15.28 19.22
N GLY A 13 -10.27 -14.96 18.66
CA GLY A 13 -9.64 -15.74 17.61
C GLY A 13 -8.60 -16.72 18.19
N ILE A 14 -8.66 -17.98 17.79
CA ILE A 14 -7.67 -19.00 18.15
C ILE A 14 -7.10 -19.58 16.87
N GLY A 15 -5.78 -19.50 16.69
CA GLY A 15 -5.16 -19.97 15.46
C GLY A 15 -3.63 -19.93 15.49
N ILE A 16 -3.01 -20.10 14.34
CA ILE A 16 -1.56 -20.09 14.18
C ILE A 16 -1.09 -18.70 13.76
N ALA A 17 -0.19 -18.11 14.54
CA ALA A 17 0.39 -16.80 14.22
C ALA A 17 1.20 -16.84 12.92
N LYS A 18 0.85 -15.96 11.98
CA LYS A 18 1.54 -15.70 10.74
C LYS A 18 2.09 -14.29 10.77
N VAL A 19 3.40 -14.18 10.92
CA VAL A 19 4.08 -12.89 10.99
C VAL A 19 4.41 -12.41 9.59
N VAL A 20 3.81 -11.28 9.21
CA VAL A 20 4.12 -10.57 7.97
C VAL A 20 5.21 -9.56 8.26
N LYS A 21 6.38 -9.80 7.68
CA LYS A 21 7.49 -8.86 7.77
C LYS A 21 7.38 -7.87 6.61
N GLU A 22 7.27 -6.60 6.94
CA GLU A 22 7.51 -5.56 5.94
C GLU A 22 8.96 -5.67 5.45
N GLN A 23 9.11 -5.89 4.17
CA GLN A 23 10.41 -5.69 3.53
C GLN A 23 10.59 -4.19 3.34
N SER A 24 11.39 -3.57 4.21
CA SER A 24 11.86 -2.21 3.95
C SER A 24 12.77 -2.25 2.72
N VAL A 25 12.37 -1.56 1.68
CA VAL A 25 13.19 -1.39 0.49
C VAL A 25 14.02 -0.12 0.69
N GLU A 26 15.33 -0.27 0.70
CA GLU A 26 16.23 0.88 0.69
C GLU A 26 16.36 1.36 -0.77
N VAL A 27 15.88 2.55 -1.03
CA VAL A 27 15.95 3.18 -2.34
C VAL A 27 17.24 3.99 -2.44
N VAL A 28 18.09 3.63 -3.38
CA VAL A 28 19.38 4.30 -3.60
C VAL A 28 19.31 5.14 -4.86
N LYS A 29 19.72 6.41 -4.79
CA LYS A 29 19.83 7.29 -5.95
C LYS A 29 20.81 6.71 -6.97
N ARG A 30 20.31 6.31 -8.14
CA ARG A 30 21.11 5.82 -9.27
C ARG A 30 20.96 6.78 -10.43
N ALA A 31 22.08 7.07 -11.11
CA ALA A 31 22.04 7.77 -12.38
C ALA A 31 21.61 6.81 -13.50
N VAL A 32 20.78 7.31 -14.43
CA VAL A 32 20.34 6.57 -15.61
C VAL A 32 20.87 7.26 -16.88
N SER A 33 21.32 6.47 -17.84
CA SER A 33 21.84 6.97 -19.11
C SER A 33 20.73 7.17 -20.15
N ASP A 34 19.71 6.33 -20.14
CA ASP A 34 18.55 6.38 -21.04
C ASP A 34 17.28 6.71 -20.22
N THR A 35 16.99 7.99 -20.15
CA THR A 35 15.83 8.49 -19.41
C THR A 35 14.50 8.18 -20.08
N GLU A 36 14.49 8.02 -21.41
CA GLU A 36 13.25 7.67 -22.14
C GLU A 36 12.87 6.21 -21.86
N ALA A 37 13.84 5.30 -21.86
CA ALA A 37 13.60 3.92 -21.47
C ALA A 37 13.15 3.80 -19.99
N GLU A 38 13.75 4.59 -19.10
CA GLU A 38 13.36 4.61 -17.67
C GLU A 38 11.93 5.11 -17.48
N VAL A 39 11.55 6.19 -18.19
CA VAL A 39 10.17 6.72 -18.17
C VAL A 39 9.19 5.72 -18.76
N ALA A 40 9.54 5.05 -19.85
CA ALA A 40 8.68 4.03 -20.46
C ALA A 40 8.42 2.87 -19.50
N ASN A 41 9.46 2.36 -18.83
CA ASN A 41 9.34 1.32 -17.80
C ASN A 41 8.49 1.78 -16.61
N PHE A 42 8.71 2.99 -16.11
CA PHE A 42 7.90 3.58 -15.05
C PHE A 42 6.41 3.64 -15.43
N THR A 43 6.13 4.12 -16.65
CA THR A 43 4.76 4.28 -17.15
C THR A 43 4.05 2.92 -17.27
N GLU A 44 4.75 1.91 -17.81
CA GLU A 44 4.22 0.53 -17.90
C GLU A 44 3.88 -0.03 -16.52
N ILE A 45 4.78 0.13 -15.55
CA ILE A 45 4.58 -0.34 -14.17
C ILE A 45 3.42 0.41 -13.49
N LEU A 46 3.31 1.72 -13.73
CA LEU A 46 2.21 2.52 -13.19
C LEU A 46 0.86 2.03 -13.72
N GLU A 47 0.73 1.81 -15.04
CA GLU A 47 -0.51 1.30 -15.64
C GLU A 47 -0.84 -0.12 -15.17
N LEU A 48 0.15 -1.00 -15.05
CA LEU A 48 -0.03 -2.33 -14.47
C LEU A 48 -0.53 -2.25 -13.04
N THR A 49 0.05 -1.36 -12.22
CA THR A 49 -0.35 -1.20 -10.82
C THR A 49 -1.78 -0.65 -10.70
N LYS A 50 -2.19 0.25 -11.58
CA LYS A 50 -3.57 0.75 -11.64
C LYS A 50 -4.55 -0.38 -12.00
N THR A 51 -4.24 -1.16 -13.03
CA THR A 51 -5.08 -2.29 -13.46
C THR A 51 -5.28 -3.30 -12.33
N GLU A 52 -4.21 -3.71 -11.66
CA GLU A 52 -4.31 -4.61 -10.50
C GLU A 52 -5.13 -4.00 -9.36
N THR A 53 -4.99 -2.69 -9.12
CA THR A 53 -5.77 -2.01 -8.07
C THR A 53 -7.26 -1.98 -8.42
N GLU A 54 -7.62 -1.82 -9.70
CA GLU A 54 -8.99 -1.93 -10.16
C GLU A 54 -9.57 -3.34 -9.96
N GLU A 55 -8.79 -4.37 -10.24
CA GLU A 55 -9.20 -5.76 -10.03
C GLU A 55 -9.42 -6.06 -8.55
N MET A 56 -8.52 -5.58 -7.68
CA MET A 56 -8.67 -5.67 -6.24
C MET A 56 -9.93 -4.95 -5.75
N SER A 57 -10.18 -3.72 -6.21
CA SER A 57 -11.38 -2.95 -5.85
C SER A 57 -12.66 -3.67 -6.24
N LYS A 58 -12.74 -4.18 -7.48
CA LYS A 58 -13.88 -4.96 -7.97
C LYS A 58 -14.10 -6.27 -7.19
N SER A 59 -13.01 -6.88 -6.70
CA SER A 59 -13.09 -8.08 -5.86
C SER A 59 -13.66 -7.76 -4.47
N LEU A 60 -13.23 -6.66 -3.86
CA LEU A 60 -13.74 -6.19 -2.58
C LEU A 60 -15.23 -5.80 -2.63
N GLU A 61 -15.65 -5.09 -3.67
CA GLU A 61 -17.06 -4.76 -3.89
C GLU A 61 -17.97 -6.00 -3.88
N ARG A 62 -17.48 -7.11 -4.44
CA ARG A 62 -18.25 -8.36 -4.53
C ARG A 62 -18.25 -9.19 -3.25
N ASN A 63 -17.16 -9.15 -2.50
CA ASN A 63 -16.90 -10.19 -1.48
C ASN A 63 -16.81 -9.66 -0.05
N ALA A 64 -16.63 -8.37 0.20
CA ALA A 64 -16.31 -7.90 1.55
C ALA A 64 -16.90 -6.53 1.92
N SER A 65 -16.39 -5.44 1.38
CA SER A 65 -16.70 -4.09 1.88
C SER A 65 -16.64 -3.03 0.79
N ALA A 66 -17.77 -2.38 0.53
CA ALA A 66 -17.84 -1.23 -0.38
C ALA A 66 -16.89 -0.09 0.07
N LYS A 67 -16.72 0.09 1.38
CA LYS A 67 -15.85 1.14 1.94
C LYS A 67 -14.38 0.91 1.63
N GLU A 68 -13.93 -0.34 1.65
CA GLU A 68 -12.55 -0.68 1.29
C GLU A 68 -12.29 -0.57 -0.21
N ALA A 69 -13.30 -0.94 -1.01
CA ALA A 69 -13.24 -0.73 -2.45
C ALA A 69 -13.09 0.77 -2.79
N GLU A 70 -13.80 1.66 -2.10
CA GLU A 70 -13.68 3.13 -2.26
C GLU A 70 -12.26 3.64 -1.95
N ILE A 71 -11.57 3.07 -0.98
CA ILE A 71 -10.17 3.44 -0.68
C ILE A 71 -9.28 3.11 -1.88
N LEU A 72 -9.42 1.92 -2.47
CA LEU A 72 -8.64 1.53 -3.64
C LEU A 72 -9.00 2.38 -4.88
N VAL A 73 -10.26 2.79 -5.04
CA VAL A 73 -10.63 3.78 -6.07
C VAL A 73 -9.87 5.09 -5.84
N GLY A 74 -9.73 5.53 -4.59
CA GLY A 74 -8.91 6.68 -4.23
C GLY A 74 -7.43 6.52 -4.62
N HIS A 75 -6.86 5.32 -4.47
CA HIS A 75 -5.49 5.03 -4.95
C HIS A 75 -5.38 5.15 -6.47
N ILE A 76 -6.38 4.66 -7.22
CA ILE A 76 -6.41 4.77 -8.69
C ILE A 76 -6.45 6.25 -9.10
N MET A 77 -7.27 7.07 -8.43
CA MET A 77 -7.35 8.50 -8.69
C MET A 77 -6.00 9.20 -8.46
N LEU A 78 -5.32 8.91 -7.34
CA LEU A 78 -3.98 9.45 -7.05
C LEU A 78 -2.95 9.01 -8.09
N MET A 79 -2.93 7.73 -8.46
CA MET A 79 -2.03 7.19 -9.50
C MET A 79 -2.37 7.69 -10.92
N SER A 80 -3.52 8.32 -11.10
CA SER A 80 -3.96 8.90 -12.39
C SER A 80 -3.84 10.43 -12.41
N ASP A 81 -3.38 11.05 -11.32
CA ASP A 81 -3.19 12.50 -11.25
C ASP A 81 -2.03 12.92 -12.17
N PRO A 82 -2.31 13.73 -13.22
CA PRO A 82 -1.26 14.18 -14.14
C PRO A 82 -0.15 14.96 -13.44
N MET A 83 -0.46 15.75 -12.42
CA MET A 83 0.57 16.53 -11.71
C MET A 83 1.57 15.62 -11.00
N LEU A 84 1.09 14.56 -10.34
CA LEU A 84 1.92 13.59 -9.65
C LEU A 84 2.82 12.83 -10.65
N ILE A 85 2.24 12.40 -11.77
CA ILE A 85 2.94 11.65 -12.82
C ILE A 85 4.00 12.54 -13.49
N ASP A 86 3.62 13.76 -13.87
CA ASP A 86 4.52 14.70 -14.55
C ASP A 86 5.71 15.07 -13.65
N GLU A 87 5.50 15.22 -12.34
CA GLU A 87 6.58 15.52 -11.39
C GLU A 87 7.58 14.37 -11.31
N MET A 88 7.12 13.11 -11.25
CA MET A 88 7.99 11.93 -11.28
C MET A 88 8.76 11.84 -12.61
N VAL A 89 8.08 12.01 -13.74
CA VAL A 89 8.70 11.96 -15.08
C VAL A 89 9.72 13.08 -15.25
N ASN A 90 9.40 14.29 -14.78
CA ASN A 90 10.33 15.41 -14.84
C ASN A 90 11.59 15.19 -14.01
N LEU A 91 11.47 14.61 -12.81
CA LEU A 91 12.64 14.23 -12.01
C LEU A 91 13.52 13.21 -12.72
N ILE A 92 12.92 12.16 -13.30
CA ILE A 92 13.66 11.14 -14.05
C ILE A 92 14.43 11.80 -15.22
N LYS A 93 13.77 12.65 -16.03
CA LYS A 93 14.35 13.25 -17.21
C LYS A 93 15.40 14.31 -16.90
N ASN A 94 15.09 15.23 -15.99
CA ASN A 94 15.92 16.40 -15.73
C ASN A 94 17.12 16.07 -14.83
N GLU A 95 16.92 15.24 -13.81
CA GLU A 95 18.00 14.84 -12.90
C GLU A 95 18.70 13.55 -13.33
N LYS A 96 18.21 12.87 -14.38
CA LYS A 96 18.75 11.59 -14.88
C LYS A 96 18.89 10.55 -13.77
N ILE A 97 17.83 10.39 -12.98
CA ILE A 97 17.77 9.45 -11.87
C ILE A 97 16.80 8.30 -12.13
N CYS A 98 16.97 7.21 -11.41
CA CYS A 98 16.12 6.03 -11.52
C CYS A 98 14.69 6.30 -11.04
N ALA A 99 13.74 5.56 -11.59
CA ALA A 99 12.32 5.74 -11.36
C ALA A 99 11.93 5.51 -9.89
N GLU A 100 12.49 4.48 -9.23
CA GLU A 100 12.21 4.20 -7.83
C GLU A 100 12.57 5.37 -6.90
N TYR A 101 13.66 6.10 -7.21
CA TYR A 101 14.07 7.26 -6.42
C TYR A 101 13.17 8.47 -6.67
N ALA A 102 12.75 8.68 -7.92
CA ALA A 102 11.79 9.74 -8.26
C ALA A 102 10.42 9.49 -7.59
N VAL A 103 9.92 8.25 -7.65
CA VAL A 103 8.68 7.83 -6.98
C VAL A 103 8.77 8.04 -5.47
N GLU A 104 9.88 7.63 -4.85
CA GLU A 104 10.07 7.83 -3.40
C GLU A 104 10.03 9.32 -3.01
N GLY A 105 10.76 10.16 -3.74
CA GLY A 105 10.86 11.59 -3.47
C GLY A 105 9.50 12.28 -3.56
N VAL A 106 8.82 12.12 -4.70
CA VAL A 106 7.53 12.76 -4.96
C VAL A 106 6.45 12.25 -4.01
N CYS A 107 6.31 10.94 -3.83
CA CYS A 107 5.31 10.40 -2.91
C CYS A 107 5.55 10.82 -1.46
N ASN A 108 6.80 10.89 -0.99
CA ASN A 108 7.11 11.38 0.35
C ASN A 108 6.75 12.85 0.52
N GLN A 109 6.99 13.68 -0.49
CA GLN A 109 6.61 15.10 -0.49
C GLN A 109 5.09 15.26 -0.37
N TYR A 110 4.30 14.57 -1.22
CA TYR A 110 2.84 14.62 -1.16
C TYR A 110 2.29 14.04 0.16
N ALA A 111 2.84 12.94 0.64
CA ALA A 111 2.45 12.38 1.93
C ALA A 111 2.71 13.35 3.09
N ALA A 112 3.82 14.10 3.06
CA ALA A 112 4.12 15.11 4.07
C ALA A 112 3.13 16.30 4.01
N VAL A 113 2.78 16.76 2.80
CA VAL A 113 1.78 17.80 2.60
C VAL A 113 0.42 17.36 3.13
N PHE A 114 -0.07 16.18 2.75
CA PHE A 114 -1.34 15.64 3.24
C PHE A 114 -1.35 15.46 4.77
N ALA A 115 -0.27 14.97 5.35
CA ALA A 115 -0.16 14.79 6.80
C ALA A 115 -0.14 16.11 7.58
N SER A 116 0.25 17.22 6.95
CA SER A 116 0.30 18.54 7.57
C SER A 116 -1.04 19.31 7.53
N MET A 117 -2.02 18.81 6.78
CA MET A 117 -3.34 19.43 6.67
C MET A 117 -4.15 19.18 7.95
N ASP A 118 -4.93 20.18 8.37
CA ASP A 118 -5.83 20.08 9.51
C ASP A 118 -7.21 19.51 9.06
N ASP A 119 -7.14 18.36 8.36
CA ASP A 119 -8.28 17.63 7.81
C ASP A 119 -8.00 16.14 7.89
N GLU A 120 -8.85 15.42 8.63
CA GLU A 120 -8.66 13.99 8.93
C GLU A 120 -8.68 13.13 7.65
N LEU A 121 -9.50 13.50 6.64
CA LEU A 121 -9.54 12.80 5.36
C LEU A 121 -8.24 12.99 4.58
N MET A 122 -7.68 14.20 4.59
CA MET A 122 -6.39 14.47 3.94
C MET A 122 -5.24 13.76 4.66
N GLN A 123 -5.26 13.67 5.98
CA GLN A 123 -4.27 12.89 6.73
C GLN A 123 -4.32 11.40 6.39
N GLN A 124 -5.51 10.84 6.12
CA GLN A 124 -5.65 9.47 5.62
C GLN A 124 -5.01 9.31 4.23
N ARG A 125 -5.11 10.31 3.35
CA ARG A 125 -4.42 10.31 2.04
C ARG A 125 -2.89 10.21 2.14
N ALA A 126 -2.30 10.65 3.24
CA ALA A 126 -0.88 10.45 3.48
C ALA A 126 -0.52 8.96 3.64
N ALA A 127 -1.38 8.16 4.24
CA ALA A 127 -1.20 6.71 4.34
C ALA A 127 -1.38 6.03 2.99
N ASP A 128 -2.40 6.42 2.23
CA ASP A 128 -2.65 5.94 0.87
C ASP A 128 -1.43 6.20 -0.03
N MET A 129 -0.87 7.40 0.04
CA MET A 129 0.33 7.77 -0.73
C MET A 129 1.55 6.91 -0.39
N ARG A 130 1.71 6.54 0.89
CA ARG A 130 2.79 5.62 1.31
C ARG A 130 2.57 4.20 0.79
N ASP A 131 1.33 3.72 0.76
CA ASP A 131 0.99 2.40 0.20
C ASP A 131 1.26 2.36 -1.31
N ILE A 132 0.79 3.36 -2.07
CA ILE A 132 1.06 3.50 -3.50
C ILE A 132 2.58 3.52 -3.76
N LYS A 133 3.32 4.34 -3.02
CA LYS A 133 4.78 4.43 -3.11
C LYS A 133 5.44 3.05 -2.96
N ASN A 134 5.11 2.34 -1.90
CA ASN A 134 5.71 1.05 -1.60
C ASN A 134 5.40 0.00 -2.67
N ARG A 135 4.20 0.02 -3.22
CA ARG A 135 3.79 -0.87 -4.31
C ARG A 135 4.54 -0.59 -5.60
N LEU A 136 4.60 0.68 -6.01
CA LEU A 136 5.33 1.10 -7.22
C LEU A 136 6.82 0.76 -7.12
N ILE A 137 7.47 1.11 -6.00
CA ILE A 137 8.89 0.82 -5.80
C ILE A 137 9.17 -0.68 -5.85
N LYS A 138 8.38 -1.51 -5.17
CA LYS A 138 8.55 -2.96 -5.22
C LYS A 138 8.43 -3.50 -6.63
N LYS A 139 7.45 -3.04 -7.41
CA LYS A 139 7.28 -3.46 -8.80
C LYS A 139 8.42 -2.99 -9.71
N ILE A 140 8.86 -1.74 -9.59
CA ILE A 140 10.02 -1.22 -10.35
C ILE A 140 11.26 -2.07 -10.09
N LEU A 141 11.45 -2.50 -8.85
CA LEU A 141 12.59 -3.32 -8.44
C LEU A 141 12.39 -4.83 -8.66
N GLY A 142 11.25 -5.26 -9.18
CA GLY A 142 10.94 -6.68 -9.39
C GLY A 142 10.84 -7.48 -8.08
N LEU A 143 10.49 -6.84 -6.97
CA LEU A 143 10.36 -7.50 -5.68
C LEU A 143 8.94 -8.05 -5.50
N GLU A 144 8.85 -9.27 -4.98
CA GLU A 144 7.55 -9.88 -4.66
C GLU A 144 6.87 -9.12 -3.51
N SER A 145 5.58 -8.84 -3.66
CA SER A 145 4.74 -8.41 -2.55
C SER A 145 4.32 -9.62 -1.73
N ASN A 146 4.14 -9.45 -0.42
CA ASN A 146 3.57 -10.51 0.42
C ASN A 146 2.13 -10.80 -0.04
N ASP A 147 1.93 -11.95 -0.63
CA ASP A 147 0.59 -12.41 -1.00
C ASP A 147 -0.12 -12.99 0.22
N LEU A 148 -1.07 -12.21 0.76
CA LEU A 148 -1.87 -12.60 1.92
C LEU A 148 -3.09 -13.46 1.54
N SER A 149 -3.38 -13.65 0.24
CA SER A 149 -4.47 -14.50 -0.22
C SER A 149 -4.22 -15.99 0.06
N THR A 150 -2.95 -16.37 0.19
CA THR A 150 -2.50 -17.75 0.41
C THR A 150 -2.41 -18.16 1.88
N LEU A 151 -2.88 -17.32 2.80
CA LEU A 151 -2.85 -17.64 4.23
C LEU A 151 -3.70 -18.89 4.53
N PRO A 152 -3.15 -19.86 5.29
CA PRO A 152 -3.91 -21.04 5.68
C PRO A 152 -5.11 -20.69 6.56
N HIS A 153 -6.16 -21.49 6.47
CA HIS A 153 -7.31 -21.41 7.36
C HIS A 153 -6.89 -21.50 8.84
N GLY A 154 -7.46 -20.65 9.68
CA GLY A 154 -7.11 -20.55 11.09
C GLY A 154 -5.84 -19.72 11.37
N SER A 155 -5.48 -18.81 10.47
CA SER A 155 -4.35 -17.90 10.67
C SER A 155 -4.71 -16.74 11.60
N ILE A 156 -3.79 -16.40 12.52
CA ILE A 156 -3.75 -15.11 13.21
C ILE A 156 -2.68 -14.26 12.54
N LEU A 157 -3.11 -13.25 11.82
CA LEU A 157 -2.20 -12.35 11.12
C LEU A 157 -1.51 -11.41 12.11
N VAL A 158 -0.17 -11.40 12.10
CA VAL A 158 0.63 -10.50 12.91
C VAL A 158 1.47 -9.63 12.00
N ALA A 159 1.25 -8.34 12.03
CA ALA A 159 1.95 -7.37 11.17
C ALA A 159 2.36 -6.13 11.97
N LYS A 160 3.28 -5.36 11.41
CA LYS A 160 3.61 -4.03 11.95
C LYS A 160 2.46 -3.07 11.73
N ASP A 161 1.95 -3.05 10.50
CA ASP A 161 0.75 -2.35 10.07
C ASP A 161 0.14 -3.11 8.87
N LEU A 162 -1.11 -2.82 8.54
CA LEU A 162 -1.78 -3.36 7.37
C LEU A 162 -2.27 -2.21 6.49
N THR A 163 -1.77 -2.19 5.27
CA THR A 163 -2.19 -1.21 4.28
C THR A 163 -3.46 -1.68 3.55
N PRO A 164 -4.23 -0.77 2.91
CA PRO A 164 -5.41 -1.13 2.13
C PRO A 164 -5.12 -2.18 1.05
N SER A 165 -3.98 -2.08 0.38
CA SER A 165 -3.59 -3.04 -0.65
C SER A 165 -3.27 -4.43 -0.09
N MET A 166 -2.75 -4.51 1.13
CA MET A 166 -2.50 -5.79 1.81
C MET A 166 -3.81 -6.45 2.24
N THR A 167 -4.74 -5.66 2.77
CA THR A 167 -6.04 -6.16 3.25
C THR A 167 -6.94 -6.60 2.11
N ALA A 168 -6.87 -5.95 0.96
CA ALA A 168 -7.62 -6.35 -0.25
C ALA A 168 -7.32 -7.76 -0.75
N GLY A 169 -6.13 -8.29 -0.42
CA GLY A 169 -5.74 -9.66 -0.75
C GLY A 169 -6.14 -10.71 0.28
N LEU A 170 -6.68 -10.32 1.45
CA LEU A 170 -7.03 -11.26 2.51
C LEU A 170 -8.29 -12.06 2.16
N ASN A 171 -8.26 -13.37 2.45
CA ASN A 171 -9.49 -14.16 2.52
C ASN A 171 -9.99 -14.16 3.98
N PRO A 172 -11.14 -13.49 4.29
CA PRO A 172 -11.66 -13.41 5.65
C PRO A 172 -11.95 -14.78 6.29
N GLU A 173 -12.28 -15.79 5.50
CA GLU A 173 -12.54 -17.15 6.00
C GLU A 173 -11.28 -17.82 6.57
N ASN A 174 -10.11 -17.38 6.14
CA ASN A 174 -8.83 -17.96 6.57
C ASN A 174 -8.21 -17.24 7.77
N VAL A 175 -8.63 -16.00 8.05
CA VAL A 175 -8.02 -15.15 9.08
C VAL A 175 -8.93 -15.05 10.30
N PHE A 176 -8.51 -15.66 11.41
CA PHE A 176 -9.27 -15.71 12.66
C PHE A 176 -8.97 -14.58 13.63
N GLY A 177 -7.99 -13.75 13.29
CA GLY A 177 -7.65 -12.57 14.07
C GLY A 177 -6.49 -11.81 13.45
N ILE A 178 -6.43 -10.53 13.80
CA ILE A 178 -5.41 -9.60 13.33
C ILE A 178 -4.76 -8.93 14.52
N VAL A 179 -3.44 -8.88 14.55
CA VAL A 179 -2.64 -8.16 15.55
C VAL A 179 -1.67 -7.25 14.83
N THR A 180 -1.76 -5.95 15.08
CA THR A 180 -0.85 -4.96 14.53
C THR A 180 -0.09 -4.22 15.63
N GLU A 181 1.15 -3.80 15.35
CA GLU A 181 1.94 -2.96 16.26
C GLU A 181 1.41 -1.53 16.26
N PHE A 182 1.02 -1.03 15.09
CA PHE A 182 0.44 0.30 14.88
C PHE A 182 -1.01 0.20 14.47
N GLY A 183 -1.74 1.30 14.62
CA GLY A 183 -3.15 1.40 14.30
C GLY A 183 -4.02 1.59 15.54
N GLY A 184 -5.32 1.64 15.33
CA GLY A 184 -6.33 1.86 16.38
C GLY A 184 -7.70 1.43 15.88
N LYS A 185 -8.76 1.75 16.63
CA LYS A 185 -10.15 1.38 16.29
C LYS A 185 -10.65 1.93 14.95
N THR A 186 -9.97 2.92 14.39
CA THR A 186 -10.28 3.55 13.11
C THR A 186 -9.30 3.14 11.99
N SER A 187 -8.34 2.25 12.27
CA SER A 187 -7.39 1.78 11.24
C SER A 187 -8.08 0.85 10.23
N HIS A 188 -7.49 0.74 9.04
CA HIS A 188 -7.99 -0.19 8.00
C HIS A 188 -8.09 -1.62 8.51
N SER A 189 -7.15 -2.08 9.33
CA SER A 189 -7.17 -3.39 9.95
C SER A 189 -8.33 -3.60 10.93
N ALA A 190 -8.79 -2.55 11.61
CA ALA A 190 -9.92 -2.60 12.52
C ALA A 190 -11.28 -2.60 11.81
N ILE A 191 -11.32 -2.10 10.58
CA ILE A 191 -12.55 -2.08 9.76
C ILE A 191 -12.82 -3.47 9.17
N LEU A 192 -11.77 -4.26 8.96
CA LEU A 192 -11.83 -5.64 8.45
C LEU A 192 -12.21 -6.67 9.50
N ALA A 193 -11.90 -6.43 10.76
CA ALA A 193 -12.09 -7.36 11.85
C ALA A 193 -13.50 -7.28 12.44
#